data_37a238dd5a8e22e1c98f13e3bf199bc3
#
_entry.id   37a238dd5a8e22e1c98f13e3bf199bc3
#
_cell.length_a   1.000
_cell.length_b   1.000
_cell.length_c   1.000
_cell.angle_alpha   90.00
_cell.angle_beta   90.00
_cell.angle_gamma   90.00
#
_symmetry.space_group_name_H-M   'P 1'
#
loop_
_entity.id
_entity.type
_entity.pdbx_description
1 polymer ?
#
loop_
_entity_poly.entity_id
_entity_poly.type
_entity_poly.pdbx_seq_one_letter_code
_entity_poly.pdbx_strand_id
1 'polypeptide(L)'
;MTRQTTRAVAAETAGGRAPGPNGLHPLTDRDGNARLQRYEDRVKTAFDRIVPVLKQISALQHESDFEQHAQSIARAELGFDLPEYMLADAWVTQLDLRRLFAWCVFETYRRMADDFFANDPLGGREVHALDRFLQDCGFHQLDVTPCADGRLAHAISYVLRLPFGAVRRKPYAGGLFDVENTVSKWGEVELGRFREGVPNTADSPTRYLKTVIYHYSSVDPHHQGCAAHGSNDAAAAQAALDRLLAFRQSVENGFCCGASVALLLIGMDTDTDAIRVHVPDGEGRMDLTQSVDAIKVHAITRDLEPAAARARVAELVKAHAPASADPGMLRLVARLIENNLSQIDYVRQVHGGRYADAGHAERFMGVGIGFEEIQLRNLTYFAYLYTVEEGAADLDVGRKIFGGLNVSRGLPIPIVIRFDYHGGVPGARERA
;
A
#
# COMPACT_ATOMS: atom_id res chain seq x y z
N MET A 1 1.24 -53.89 -45.26
CA MET A 1 0.30 -52.77 -45.28
C MET A 1 -0.65 -52.95 -44.11
N THR A 2 -0.37 -52.32 -42.98
CA THR A 2 -1.17 -52.46 -41.77
C THR A 2 -1.51 -51.03 -41.32
N ARG A 3 -2.79 -50.64 -41.43
CA ARG A 3 -3.32 -49.37 -40.94
C ARG A 3 -3.43 -49.41 -39.43
N GLN A 4 -2.70 -48.53 -38.75
CA GLN A 4 -2.94 -48.25 -37.34
C GLN A 4 -4.05 -47.19 -37.21
N THR A 5 -5.14 -47.57 -36.63
CA THR A 5 -6.25 -46.72 -36.19
C THR A 5 -5.90 -46.05 -34.88
N THR A 6 -5.65 -44.74 -34.92
CA THR A 6 -5.49 -43.91 -33.75
C THR A 6 -6.87 -43.62 -33.15
N ARG A 7 -7.10 -44.13 -31.95
CA ARG A 7 -8.32 -43.92 -31.15
C ARG A 7 -8.19 -42.52 -30.49
N ALA A 8 -9.01 -41.58 -30.93
CA ALA A 8 -9.16 -40.30 -30.27
C ALA A 8 -9.85 -40.49 -28.92
N VAL A 9 -9.18 -40.11 -27.85
CA VAL A 9 -9.76 -39.99 -26.51
C VAL A 9 -10.57 -38.68 -26.49
N ALA A 10 -11.89 -38.84 -26.43
CA ALA A 10 -12.80 -37.72 -26.21
C ALA A 10 -12.57 -37.15 -24.81
N ALA A 11 -12.13 -35.92 -24.74
CA ALA A 11 -12.12 -35.15 -23.51
C ALA A 11 -13.59 -34.84 -23.14
N GLU A 12 -14.04 -35.40 -22.04
CA GLU A 12 -15.30 -34.98 -21.41
C GLU A 12 -15.21 -33.51 -21.07
N THR A 13 -15.94 -32.69 -21.77
CA THR A 13 -16.20 -31.30 -21.45
C THR A 13 -17.04 -31.26 -20.18
N ALA A 14 -16.39 -31.05 -19.03
CA ALA A 14 -17.06 -30.63 -17.83
C ALA A 14 -17.86 -29.35 -18.14
N GLY A 15 -19.17 -29.39 -17.90
CA GLY A 15 -20.12 -28.33 -18.19
C GLY A 15 -19.72 -27.03 -17.51
N GLY A 16 -19.09 -26.17 -18.25
CA GLY A 16 -18.78 -24.80 -17.84
C GLY A 16 -20.08 -24.01 -17.78
N ARG A 17 -20.53 -23.71 -16.56
CA ARG A 17 -21.57 -22.72 -16.33
C ARG A 17 -21.01 -21.34 -16.69
N ALA A 18 -21.78 -20.55 -17.41
CA ALA A 18 -21.39 -19.21 -17.83
C ALA A 18 -20.88 -18.36 -16.64
N PRO A 19 -19.86 -17.51 -16.84
CA PRO A 19 -19.39 -16.62 -15.80
C PRO A 19 -20.56 -15.87 -15.18
N GLY A 20 -20.53 -15.63 -13.87
CA GLY A 20 -21.57 -14.92 -13.14
C GLY A 20 -21.93 -13.60 -13.83
N PRO A 21 -23.11 -13.02 -13.61
CA PRO A 21 -23.74 -12.01 -14.45
C PRO A 21 -22.96 -10.71 -14.67
N ASN A 22 -21.68 -10.62 -14.39
CA ASN A 22 -20.79 -9.48 -14.73
C ASN A 22 -19.32 -9.88 -14.88
N GLY A 23 -18.98 -11.17 -15.06
CA GLY A 23 -17.59 -11.59 -15.22
C GLY A 23 -16.68 -11.43 -14.00
N LEU A 24 -17.28 -11.21 -12.81
CA LEU A 24 -16.56 -11.07 -11.55
C LEU A 24 -16.28 -12.41 -10.90
N HIS A 25 -15.20 -12.45 -10.14
CA HIS A 25 -14.88 -13.60 -9.31
C HIS A 25 -15.98 -13.86 -8.25
N PRO A 26 -16.34 -15.15 -7.97
CA PRO A 26 -17.42 -15.48 -7.06
C PRO A 26 -17.22 -15.04 -5.61
N LEU A 27 -15.97 -14.78 -5.20
CA LEU A 27 -15.62 -14.30 -3.85
C LEU A 27 -15.44 -12.76 -3.78
N THR A 28 -15.75 -12.04 -4.86
CA THR A 28 -15.56 -10.59 -4.86
C THR A 28 -16.53 -9.87 -3.92
N ASP A 29 -15.96 -9.04 -3.04
CA ASP A 29 -16.70 -8.07 -2.22
C ASP A 29 -17.21 -6.91 -3.09
N ARG A 30 -18.39 -7.09 -3.68
CA ARG A 30 -19.02 -6.12 -4.59
C ARG A 30 -19.36 -4.80 -3.90
N ASP A 31 -19.84 -4.88 -2.67
CA ASP A 31 -20.22 -3.70 -1.89
C ASP A 31 -18.98 -2.88 -1.49
N GLY A 32 -17.92 -3.57 -1.11
CA GLY A 32 -16.63 -2.96 -0.84
C GLY A 32 -16.06 -2.27 -2.09
N ASN A 33 -16.09 -2.93 -3.24
CA ASN A 33 -15.63 -2.35 -4.51
C ASN A 33 -16.45 -1.12 -4.90
N ALA A 34 -17.77 -1.16 -4.74
CA ALA A 34 -18.62 -0.02 -5.02
C ALA A 34 -18.39 1.17 -4.06
N ARG A 35 -18.06 0.89 -2.78
CA ARG A 35 -17.68 1.94 -1.83
C ARG A 35 -16.33 2.56 -2.19
N LEU A 36 -15.35 1.73 -2.55
CA LEU A 36 -14.04 2.18 -2.97
C LEU A 36 -14.12 3.08 -4.21
N GLN A 37 -14.90 2.67 -5.22
CA GLN A 37 -15.11 3.47 -6.43
C GLN A 37 -15.71 4.83 -6.10
N ARG A 38 -16.76 4.89 -5.26
CA ARG A 38 -17.33 6.18 -4.85
C ARG A 38 -16.33 7.06 -4.11
N TYR A 39 -15.43 6.48 -3.34
CA TYR A 39 -14.37 7.23 -2.67
C TYR A 39 -13.36 7.80 -3.68
N GLU A 40 -12.89 7.00 -4.62
CA GLU A 40 -11.95 7.44 -5.66
C GLU A 40 -12.58 8.52 -6.56
N ASP A 41 -13.83 8.36 -6.95
CA ASP A 41 -14.58 9.36 -7.74
C ASP A 41 -14.70 10.69 -6.99
N ARG A 42 -14.92 10.65 -5.67
CA ARG A 42 -14.93 11.84 -4.81
C ARG A 42 -13.58 12.51 -4.74
N VAL A 43 -12.52 11.74 -4.54
CA VAL A 43 -11.13 12.24 -4.53
C VAL A 43 -10.80 12.90 -5.86
N LYS A 44 -11.04 12.20 -6.96
CA LYS A 44 -10.82 12.74 -8.31
C LYS A 44 -11.58 14.05 -8.54
N THR A 45 -12.86 14.09 -8.19
CA THR A 45 -13.68 15.30 -8.33
C THR A 45 -13.10 16.47 -7.52
N ALA A 46 -12.59 16.21 -6.31
CA ALA A 46 -11.96 17.25 -5.49
C ALA A 46 -10.68 17.80 -6.14
N PHE A 47 -9.86 16.93 -6.73
CA PHE A 47 -8.64 17.36 -7.44
C PHE A 47 -8.95 18.10 -8.75
N ASP A 48 -9.92 17.64 -9.52
CA ASP A 48 -10.30 18.25 -10.80
C ASP A 48 -10.80 19.71 -10.63
N ARG A 49 -11.28 20.07 -9.44
CA ARG A 49 -11.71 21.45 -9.11
C ARG A 49 -10.56 22.43 -8.89
N ILE A 50 -9.40 21.98 -8.50
CA ILE A 50 -8.29 22.86 -8.09
C ILE A 50 -7.87 23.81 -9.22
N VAL A 51 -7.59 23.28 -10.41
CA VAL A 51 -7.08 24.11 -11.53
C VAL A 51 -8.11 25.15 -11.99
N PRO A 52 -9.37 24.84 -12.21
CA PRO A 52 -10.40 25.85 -12.56
C PRO A 52 -10.49 26.97 -11.52
N VAL A 53 -10.53 26.62 -10.23
CA VAL A 53 -10.62 27.59 -9.13
C VAL A 53 -9.40 28.49 -9.07
N LEU A 54 -8.19 27.94 -9.20
CA LEU A 54 -6.96 28.74 -9.21
C LEU A 54 -6.91 29.67 -10.43
N LYS A 55 -7.40 29.27 -11.58
CA LYS A 55 -7.54 30.16 -12.75
C LYS A 55 -8.50 31.32 -12.49
N GLN A 56 -9.64 31.04 -11.84
CA GLN A 56 -10.60 32.08 -11.45
C GLN A 56 -9.96 33.07 -10.47
N ILE A 57 -9.30 32.59 -9.43
CA ILE A 57 -8.58 33.41 -8.46
C ILE A 57 -7.50 34.27 -9.14
N SER A 58 -6.70 33.66 -10.02
CA SER A 58 -5.64 34.36 -10.74
C SER A 58 -6.15 35.50 -11.62
N ALA A 59 -7.35 35.38 -12.15
CA ALA A 59 -7.94 36.43 -12.97
C ALA A 59 -8.24 37.73 -12.16
N LEU A 60 -8.38 37.62 -10.86
CA LEU A 60 -8.72 38.71 -9.93
C LEU A 60 -7.48 39.33 -9.26
N GLN A 61 -6.28 38.89 -9.53
CA GLN A 61 -5.07 39.23 -8.78
C GLN A 61 -4.70 40.73 -8.77
N HIS A 62 -5.30 41.53 -9.64
CA HIS A 62 -5.07 42.99 -9.71
C HIS A 62 -6.20 43.82 -9.09
N GLU A 63 -7.23 43.17 -8.50
CA GLU A 63 -8.29 43.88 -7.80
C GLU A 63 -7.84 44.32 -6.42
N SER A 64 -8.37 45.45 -5.95
CA SER A 64 -7.96 46.05 -4.67
C SER A 64 -8.30 45.20 -3.44
N ASP A 65 -9.27 44.31 -3.57
CA ASP A 65 -9.77 43.38 -2.55
C ASP A 65 -9.50 41.92 -2.91
N PHE A 66 -8.45 41.70 -3.72
CA PHE A 66 -8.05 40.38 -4.24
C PHE A 66 -7.98 39.29 -3.17
N GLU A 67 -7.29 39.56 -2.05
CA GLU A 67 -7.11 38.54 -1.01
C GLU A 67 -8.43 38.06 -0.42
N GLN A 68 -9.36 39.01 -0.19
CA GLN A 68 -10.68 38.70 0.34
C GLN A 68 -11.52 37.87 -0.67
N HIS A 69 -11.49 38.26 -1.95
CA HIS A 69 -12.17 37.53 -3.02
C HIS A 69 -11.57 36.14 -3.21
N ALA A 70 -10.23 36.02 -3.24
CA ALA A 70 -9.53 34.74 -3.36
C ALA A 70 -9.91 33.78 -2.24
N GLN A 71 -9.95 34.25 -0.98
CA GLN A 71 -10.37 33.42 0.16
C GLN A 71 -11.85 33.03 0.07
N SER A 72 -12.72 33.93 -0.36
CA SER A 72 -14.14 33.64 -0.53
C SER A 72 -14.38 32.53 -1.56
N ILE A 73 -13.70 32.63 -2.72
CA ILE A 73 -13.78 31.61 -3.78
C ILE A 73 -13.22 30.27 -3.29
N ALA A 74 -12.04 30.31 -2.65
CA ALA A 74 -11.41 29.09 -2.16
C ALA A 74 -12.28 28.37 -1.12
N ARG A 75 -12.88 29.08 -0.18
CA ARG A 75 -13.82 28.51 0.79
C ARG A 75 -15.05 27.89 0.12
N ALA A 76 -15.63 28.61 -0.84
CA ALA A 76 -16.83 28.16 -1.53
C ALA A 76 -16.58 26.92 -2.40
N GLU A 77 -15.48 26.90 -3.15
CA GLU A 77 -15.23 25.90 -4.19
C GLU A 77 -14.31 24.75 -3.74
N LEU A 78 -13.32 25.05 -2.89
CA LEU A 78 -12.36 24.04 -2.40
C LEU A 78 -12.66 23.62 -0.96
N GLY A 79 -13.43 24.40 -0.20
CA GLY A 79 -13.80 24.13 1.19
C GLY A 79 -12.71 24.46 2.21
N PHE A 80 -11.68 25.22 1.84
CA PHE A 80 -10.58 25.64 2.72
C PHE A 80 -10.02 27.00 2.35
N ASP A 81 -9.29 27.62 3.30
CA ASP A 81 -8.60 28.88 3.08
C ASP A 81 -7.24 28.65 2.42
N LEU A 82 -6.85 29.58 1.56
CA LEU A 82 -5.51 29.62 1.01
C LEU A 82 -4.55 30.28 2.02
N PRO A 83 -3.24 29.96 1.99
CA PRO A 83 -2.27 30.63 2.86
C PRO A 83 -2.19 32.12 2.56
N GLU A 84 -2.39 32.95 3.58
CA GLU A 84 -2.36 34.42 3.45
C GLU A 84 -1.04 34.91 2.84
N TYR A 85 0.10 34.33 3.24
CA TYR A 85 1.41 34.68 2.72
C TYR A 85 1.62 34.37 1.24
N MET A 86 0.78 33.53 0.63
CA MET A 86 0.81 33.27 -0.82
C MET A 86 -0.04 34.28 -1.61
N LEU A 87 -0.92 35.00 -0.94
CA LEU A 87 -1.82 35.99 -1.56
C LEU A 87 -1.35 37.43 -1.36
N ALA A 88 -0.72 37.72 -0.22
CA ALA A 88 -0.43 39.08 0.25
C ALA A 88 0.29 39.97 -0.76
N ASP A 89 1.28 39.43 -1.47
CA ASP A 89 2.10 40.21 -2.43
C ASP A 89 1.77 39.88 -3.89
N ALA A 90 0.69 39.17 -4.16
CA ALA A 90 0.38 38.68 -5.51
C ALA A 90 0.18 39.79 -6.55
N TRP A 91 -0.27 40.98 -6.13
CA TRP A 91 -0.46 42.13 -6.98
C TRP A 91 0.87 42.79 -7.41
N VAL A 92 1.95 42.56 -6.66
CA VAL A 92 3.32 43.05 -6.98
C VAL A 92 4.13 41.97 -7.68
N THR A 93 4.14 40.77 -7.13
CA THR A 93 5.03 39.68 -7.52
C THR A 93 4.44 38.70 -8.49
N GLN A 94 3.16 38.85 -8.80
CA GLN A 94 2.28 37.85 -9.43
C GLN A 94 2.01 36.64 -8.54
N LEU A 95 0.83 36.05 -8.72
CA LEU A 95 0.41 34.86 -7.99
C LEU A 95 1.23 33.63 -8.45
N ASP A 96 1.97 33.02 -7.54
CA ASP A 96 2.66 31.75 -7.82
C ASP A 96 1.62 30.60 -7.85
N LEU A 97 1.05 30.40 -9.02
CA LEU A 97 0.04 29.36 -9.23
C LEU A 97 0.58 27.94 -9.01
N ARG A 98 1.88 27.71 -9.18
CA ARG A 98 2.49 26.39 -8.97
C ARG A 98 2.53 26.05 -7.48
N ARG A 99 2.97 27.00 -6.67
CA ARG A 99 2.97 26.85 -5.20
C ARG A 99 1.55 26.72 -4.65
N LEU A 100 0.64 27.55 -5.15
CA LEU A 100 -0.75 27.49 -4.74
C LEU A 100 -1.40 26.14 -5.12
N PHE A 101 -1.14 25.66 -6.33
CA PHE A 101 -1.60 24.35 -6.77
C PHE A 101 -1.07 23.24 -5.88
N ALA A 102 0.24 23.21 -5.60
CA ALA A 102 0.84 22.22 -4.73
C ALA A 102 0.22 22.23 -3.33
N TRP A 103 -0.01 23.45 -2.79
CA TRP A 103 -0.65 23.60 -1.48
C TRP A 103 -2.12 23.08 -1.51
N CYS A 104 -2.90 23.43 -2.54
CA CYS A 104 -4.26 22.96 -2.70
C CYS A 104 -4.32 21.42 -2.83
N VAL A 105 -3.42 20.82 -3.61
CA VAL A 105 -3.31 19.37 -3.73
C VAL A 105 -3.00 18.75 -2.37
N PHE A 106 -2.02 19.31 -1.65
CA PHE A 106 -1.66 18.84 -0.31
C PHE A 106 -2.83 18.92 0.67
N GLU A 107 -3.52 20.06 0.74
CA GLU A 107 -4.64 20.26 1.67
C GLU A 107 -5.84 19.36 1.31
N THR A 108 -6.10 19.17 0.01
CA THR A 108 -7.12 18.23 -0.46
C THR A 108 -6.77 16.80 -0.04
N TYR A 109 -5.51 16.38 -0.23
CA TYR A 109 -5.04 15.07 0.22
C TYR A 109 -5.17 14.91 1.73
N ARG A 110 -4.76 15.91 2.49
CA ARG A 110 -4.84 15.88 3.96
C ARG A 110 -6.28 15.63 4.42
N ARG A 111 -7.24 16.36 3.85
CA ARG A 111 -8.67 16.22 4.20
C ARG A 111 -9.24 14.88 3.78
N MET A 112 -8.88 14.41 2.59
CA MET A 112 -9.31 13.09 2.12
C MET A 112 -8.67 11.97 2.93
N ALA A 113 -7.41 12.11 3.35
CA ALA A 113 -6.73 11.15 4.21
C ALA A 113 -7.37 11.10 5.60
N ASP A 114 -7.67 12.25 6.20
CA ASP A 114 -8.35 12.31 7.49
C ASP A 114 -9.72 11.61 7.42
N ASP A 115 -10.48 11.84 6.35
CA ASP A 115 -11.76 11.15 6.12
C ASP A 115 -11.59 9.64 5.88
N PHE A 116 -10.58 9.25 5.11
CA PHE A 116 -10.24 7.85 4.87
C PHE A 116 -9.86 7.12 6.15
N PHE A 117 -9.00 7.74 6.96
CA PHE A 117 -8.55 7.14 8.21
C PHE A 117 -9.63 7.13 9.29
N ALA A 118 -10.50 8.14 9.32
CA ALA A 118 -11.60 8.20 10.26
C ALA A 118 -12.77 7.26 9.91
N ASN A 119 -13.06 7.11 8.62
CA ASN A 119 -14.29 6.48 8.15
C ASN A 119 -14.10 5.15 7.42
N ASP A 120 -12.88 4.66 7.23
CA ASP A 120 -12.54 3.48 6.42
C ASP A 120 -13.48 3.32 5.20
N PRO A 121 -13.11 3.74 3.98
CA PRO A 121 -14.02 3.76 2.82
C PRO A 121 -14.58 2.39 2.48
N LEU A 122 -13.92 1.33 2.89
CA LEU A 122 -14.46 -0.02 2.77
C LEU A 122 -15.44 -0.39 3.89
N GLY A 123 -15.50 0.41 4.95
CA GLY A 123 -16.47 0.42 6.07
C GLY A 123 -17.06 -0.91 6.53
N GLY A 124 -17.46 -1.00 7.78
CA GLY A 124 -18.16 -2.17 8.31
C GLY A 124 -17.29 -3.41 8.55
N ARG A 125 -15.97 -3.29 8.46
CA ARG A 125 -15.07 -4.37 8.87
C ARG A 125 -14.79 -4.26 10.35
N GLU A 126 -15.14 -5.30 11.06
CA GLU A 126 -14.90 -5.37 12.51
C GLU A 126 -13.42 -5.65 12.78
N VAL A 127 -12.75 -4.72 13.45
CA VAL A 127 -11.39 -4.91 13.97
C VAL A 127 -11.33 -6.18 14.83
N HIS A 128 -12.28 -6.36 15.74
CA HIS A 128 -12.37 -7.54 16.59
C HIS A 128 -12.57 -8.86 15.85
N ALA A 129 -13.18 -8.84 14.66
CA ALA A 129 -13.30 -10.06 13.84
C ALA A 129 -11.95 -10.46 13.27
N LEU A 130 -11.10 -9.49 12.88
CA LEU A 130 -9.73 -9.79 12.46
C LEU A 130 -8.89 -10.28 13.64
N ASP A 131 -9.00 -9.65 14.81
CA ASP A 131 -8.26 -10.07 16.02
C ASP A 131 -8.57 -11.52 16.38
N ARG A 132 -9.85 -11.88 16.42
CA ARG A 132 -10.27 -13.28 16.66
C ARG A 132 -9.71 -14.22 15.59
N PHE A 133 -9.81 -13.84 14.33
CA PHE A 133 -9.27 -14.65 13.24
C PHE A 133 -7.75 -14.84 13.33
N LEU A 134 -7.00 -13.81 13.70
CA LEU A 134 -5.56 -13.90 13.93
C LEU A 134 -5.24 -14.85 15.10
N GLN A 135 -5.99 -14.74 16.21
CA GLN A 135 -5.86 -15.64 17.36
C GLN A 135 -6.18 -17.09 16.97
N ASP A 136 -7.23 -17.33 16.20
CA ASP A 136 -7.56 -18.66 15.64
C ASP A 136 -6.47 -19.20 14.71
N CYS A 137 -5.72 -18.32 14.05
CA CYS A 137 -4.52 -18.67 13.30
C CYS A 137 -3.28 -18.84 14.19
N GLY A 138 -3.39 -18.56 15.49
CA GLY A 138 -2.30 -18.62 16.46
C GLY A 138 -1.40 -17.39 16.49
N PHE A 139 -1.86 -16.24 15.99
CA PHE A 139 -1.11 -14.98 16.01
C PHE A 139 -1.73 -14.00 17.00
N HIS A 140 -0.87 -13.32 17.77
CA HIS A 140 -1.31 -12.32 18.76
C HIS A 140 -1.24 -10.89 18.21
N GLN A 141 -0.39 -10.67 17.22
CA GLN A 141 -0.23 -9.38 16.56
C GLN A 141 0.15 -9.58 15.10
N LEU A 142 -0.45 -8.79 14.22
CA LEU A 142 -0.01 -8.60 12.85
C LEU A 142 0.62 -7.20 12.71
N ASP A 143 1.87 -7.17 12.27
CA ASP A 143 2.62 -5.94 11.99
C ASP A 143 3.04 -5.95 10.53
N VAL A 144 2.57 -4.98 9.75
CA VAL A 144 2.79 -4.90 8.30
C VAL A 144 3.65 -3.68 7.98
N THR A 145 4.74 -3.92 7.27
CA THR A 145 5.60 -2.87 6.72
C THR A 145 5.54 -2.91 5.19
N PRO A 146 4.75 -2.05 4.56
CA PRO A 146 4.86 -1.84 3.12
C PRO A 146 6.09 -0.99 2.79
N CYS A 147 6.55 -1.07 1.54
CA CYS A 147 7.46 -0.05 1.02
C CYS A 147 6.81 1.34 1.16
N ALA A 148 7.64 2.37 1.41
CA ALA A 148 7.18 3.75 1.52
C ALA A 148 6.79 4.40 0.18
N ASP A 149 6.80 3.66 -0.91
CA ASP A 149 6.29 4.10 -2.20
C ASP A 149 4.80 4.46 -2.10
N GLY A 150 4.43 5.63 -2.60
CA GLY A 150 3.04 6.14 -2.53
C GLY A 150 2.01 5.22 -3.17
N ARG A 151 2.42 4.37 -4.14
CA ARG A 151 1.56 3.36 -4.76
C ARG A 151 1.14 2.25 -3.78
N LEU A 152 1.82 2.11 -2.64
CA LEU A 152 1.51 1.16 -1.59
C LEU A 152 0.71 1.77 -0.43
N ALA A 153 0.36 3.04 -0.49
CA ALA A 153 -0.40 3.70 0.58
C ALA A 153 -1.72 2.97 0.90
N HIS A 154 -2.35 2.37 -0.11
CA HIS A 154 -3.59 1.61 0.01
C HIS A 154 -3.39 0.09 0.19
N ALA A 155 -2.15 -0.40 0.29
CA ALA A 155 -1.86 -1.85 0.33
C ALA A 155 -2.64 -2.58 1.42
N ILE A 156 -2.63 -2.08 2.66
CA ILE A 156 -3.27 -2.75 3.79
C ILE A 156 -4.80 -2.69 3.67
N SER A 157 -5.34 -1.50 3.44
CA SER A 157 -6.79 -1.28 3.46
C SER A 157 -7.49 -1.79 2.21
N TYR A 158 -6.92 -1.61 1.01
CA TYR A 158 -7.55 -1.97 -0.25
C TYR A 158 -7.06 -3.30 -0.80
N VAL A 159 -5.75 -3.48 -0.89
CA VAL A 159 -5.15 -4.67 -1.52
C VAL A 159 -5.35 -5.90 -0.64
N LEU A 160 -5.02 -5.80 0.64
CA LEU A 160 -5.19 -6.87 1.62
C LEU A 160 -6.57 -6.87 2.29
N ARG A 161 -7.36 -5.82 2.10
CA ARG A 161 -8.70 -5.69 2.68
C ARG A 161 -8.72 -5.89 4.21
N LEU A 162 -7.72 -5.39 4.91
CA LEU A 162 -7.65 -5.45 6.36
C LEU A 162 -8.28 -4.20 6.98
N PRO A 163 -8.97 -4.32 8.14
CA PRO A 163 -9.56 -3.17 8.83
C PRO A 163 -8.49 -2.17 9.23
N PHE A 164 -8.81 -0.88 9.05
CA PHE A 164 -7.96 0.18 9.54
C PHE A 164 -7.86 0.11 11.08
N GLY A 165 -6.65 0.28 11.61
CA GLY A 165 -6.40 0.22 13.06
C GLY A 165 -6.23 -1.18 13.65
N ALA A 166 -6.65 -2.25 12.95
CA ALA A 166 -6.46 -3.63 13.42
C ALA A 166 -5.03 -4.15 13.23
N VAL A 167 -4.23 -3.45 12.44
CA VAL A 167 -2.89 -3.88 12.05
C VAL A 167 -1.91 -2.78 12.40
N ARG A 168 -0.83 -3.14 13.09
CA ARG A 168 0.31 -2.21 13.20
C ARG A 168 0.91 -2.01 11.83
N ARG A 169 1.16 -0.75 11.47
CA ARG A 169 1.73 -0.43 10.17
C ARG A 169 2.72 0.72 10.27
N LYS A 170 3.82 0.58 9.55
CA LYS A 170 4.81 1.62 9.38
C LYS A 170 5.53 1.39 8.07
N PRO A 171 5.36 2.28 7.08
CA PRO A 171 6.04 2.15 5.80
C PRO A 171 7.52 2.52 5.93
N TYR A 172 8.34 1.84 5.14
CA TYR A 172 9.78 2.11 5.03
C TYR A 172 10.23 1.96 3.58
N ALA A 173 11.17 2.78 3.13
CA ALA A 173 11.74 2.63 1.80
C ALA A 173 12.28 1.20 1.60
N GLY A 174 11.90 0.56 0.50
CA GLY A 174 12.25 -0.83 0.21
C GLY A 174 11.70 -1.87 1.20
N GLY A 175 10.81 -1.48 2.12
CA GLY A 175 10.36 -2.37 3.20
C GLY A 175 11.41 -2.60 4.30
N LEU A 176 12.50 -1.80 4.31
CA LEU A 176 13.66 -1.97 5.20
C LEU A 176 13.39 -1.35 6.58
N PHE A 177 12.49 -1.93 7.32
CA PHE A 177 12.08 -1.44 8.63
C PHE A 177 13.22 -1.43 9.67
N ASP A 178 13.06 -0.61 10.70
CA ASP A 178 13.94 -0.52 11.84
C ASP A 178 13.75 -1.75 12.75
N VAL A 179 14.80 -2.59 12.82
CA VAL A 179 14.79 -3.84 13.58
C VAL A 179 14.65 -3.58 15.08
N GLU A 180 15.40 -2.63 15.64
CA GLU A 180 15.37 -2.32 17.07
C GLU A 180 14.01 -1.80 17.50
N ASN A 181 13.43 -0.89 16.72
CA ASN A 181 12.06 -0.41 16.94
C ASN A 181 11.04 -1.55 16.89
N THR A 182 11.20 -2.49 15.94
CA THR A 182 10.28 -3.63 15.81
C THR A 182 10.46 -4.63 16.96
N VAL A 183 11.67 -4.86 17.45
CA VAL A 183 11.94 -5.65 18.67
C VAL A 183 11.26 -5.01 19.89
N SER A 184 11.33 -3.68 20.01
CA SER A 184 10.61 -2.96 21.07
C SER A 184 9.09 -3.18 20.99
N LYS A 185 8.52 -3.18 19.77
CA LYS A 185 7.09 -3.45 19.56
C LYS A 185 6.69 -4.89 19.87
N TRP A 186 7.53 -5.85 19.56
CA TRP A 186 7.36 -7.22 20.00
C TRP A 186 7.36 -7.29 21.53
N GLY A 187 8.29 -6.62 22.20
CA GLY A 187 8.35 -6.55 23.66
C GLY A 187 7.12 -5.95 24.32
N GLU A 188 6.46 -4.97 23.69
CA GLU A 188 5.17 -4.43 24.16
C GLU A 188 4.07 -5.50 24.18
N VAL A 189 4.00 -6.33 23.14
CA VAL A 189 3.02 -7.44 23.06
C VAL A 189 3.31 -8.49 24.13
N GLU A 190 4.59 -8.81 24.29
CA GLU A 190 5.05 -9.75 25.32
C GLU A 190 4.69 -9.29 26.73
N LEU A 191 4.98 -8.01 27.04
CA LEU A 191 4.65 -7.40 28.32
C LEU A 191 3.13 -7.34 28.56
N GLY A 192 2.34 -7.08 27.52
CA GLY A 192 0.87 -7.11 27.57
C GLY A 192 0.38 -8.49 28.02
N ARG A 193 0.80 -9.55 27.36
CA ARG A 193 0.44 -10.93 27.70
C ARG A 193 0.88 -11.32 29.12
N PHE A 194 2.09 -10.93 29.50
CA PHE A 194 2.57 -11.15 30.87
C PHE A 194 1.65 -10.51 31.92
N ARG A 195 1.21 -9.26 31.69
CA ARG A 195 0.28 -8.54 32.57
C ARG A 195 -1.10 -9.18 32.63
N GLU A 196 -1.52 -9.84 31.56
CA GLU A 196 -2.76 -10.61 31.48
C GLU A 196 -2.65 -12.01 32.12
N GLY A 197 -1.49 -12.35 32.67
CA GLY A 197 -1.23 -13.64 33.28
C GLY A 197 -0.97 -14.77 32.27
N VAL A 198 -0.65 -14.44 31.03
CA VAL A 198 -0.34 -15.38 29.94
C VAL A 198 1.11 -15.15 29.47
N PRO A 199 2.13 -15.49 30.25
CA PRO A 199 3.51 -15.30 29.84
C PRO A 199 3.89 -16.22 28.67
N ASN A 200 4.91 -15.80 27.93
CA ASN A 200 5.47 -16.61 26.86
C ASN A 200 6.11 -17.88 27.43
N THR A 201 5.59 -19.02 27.01
CA THR A 201 6.11 -20.35 27.36
C THR A 201 6.19 -21.24 26.13
N ALA A 202 6.85 -22.39 26.24
CA ALA A 202 6.91 -23.36 25.15
C ALA A 202 5.52 -23.83 24.71
N ASP A 203 4.58 -23.97 25.67
CA ASP A 203 3.20 -24.39 25.42
C ASP A 203 2.28 -23.25 24.98
N SER A 204 2.63 -22.01 25.27
CA SER A 204 1.87 -20.80 24.91
C SER A 204 2.81 -19.69 24.43
N PRO A 205 3.47 -19.87 23.28
CA PRO A 205 4.40 -18.86 22.77
C PRO A 205 3.68 -17.61 22.30
N THR A 206 4.30 -16.45 22.52
CA THR A 206 3.85 -15.21 21.90
C THR A 206 4.20 -15.25 20.43
N ARG A 207 3.19 -15.27 19.57
CA ARG A 207 3.39 -15.30 18.11
C ARG A 207 3.10 -13.92 17.52
N TYR A 208 4.15 -13.13 17.40
CA TYR A 208 4.14 -11.85 16.70
C TYR A 208 4.44 -12.09 15.22
N LEU A 209 3.50 -11.74 14.35
CA LEU A 209 3.67 -11.88 12.90
C LEU A 209 4.18 -10.59 12.29
N LYS A 210 5.40 -10.59 11.80
CA LYS A 210 5.97 -9.51 11.01
C LYS A 210 5.82 -9.79 9.52
N THR A 211 5.15 -8.89 8.82
CA THR A 211 4.95 -8.95 7.38
C THR A 211 5.64 -7.77 6.70
N VAL A 212 6.34 -8.04 5.62
CA VAL A 212 6.87 -6.99 4.73
C VAL A 212 6.19 -7.09 3.38
N ILE A 213 5.83 -5.93 2.81
CA ILE A 213 5.32 -5.83 1.44
C ILE A 213 6.35 -5.09 0.60
N TYR A 214 7.06 -5.81 -0.27
CA TYR A 214 7.84 -5.21 -1.34
C TYR A 214 6.96 -5.04 -2.58
N HIS A 215 7.41 -4.26 -3.56
CA HIS A 215 6.63 -4.07 -4.77
C HIS A 215 7.47 -4.24 -6.03
N TYR A 216 6.76 -4.52 -7.10
CA TYR A 216 7.29 -4.66 -8.45
C TYR A 216 6.27 -4.13 -9.45
N SER A 217 6.69 -3.98 -10.70
CA SER A 217 5.82 -3.67 -11.83
C SER A 217 5.84 -4.84 -12.81
N SER A 218 4.68 -5.34 -13.19
CA SER A 218 4.56 -6.36 -14.23
C SER A 218 4.63 -5.79 -15.64
N VAL A 219 4.38 -4.49 -15.80
CA VAL A 219 4.36 -3.79 -17.09
C VAL A 219 5.73 -3.21 -17.46
N ASP A 220 6.39 -2.57 -16.50
CA ASP A 220 7.71 -1.96 -16.70
C ASP A 220 8.65 -2.34 -15.54
N PRO A 221 9.09 -3.60 -15.49
CA PRO A 221 9.85 -4.11 -14.35
C PRO A 221 11.22 -3.43 -14.18
N HIS A 222 11.77 -2.84 -15.24
CA HIS A 222 13.08 -2.22 -15.18
C HIS A 222 13.07 -0.76 -14.71
N HIS A 223 11.92 -0.09 -14.75
CA HIS A 223 11.85 1.33 -14.43
C HIS A 223 10.80 1.66 -13.37
N GLN A 224 9.76 0.83 -13.21
CA GLN A 224 8.66 1.09 -12.29
C GLN A 224 8.62 0.16 -11.07
N GLY A 225 9.67 -0.61 -10.84
CA GLY A 225 9.86 -1.40 -9.63
C GLY A 225 10.23 -0.53 -8.42
N CYS A 226 10.78 -1.16 -7.41
CA CYS A 226 11.22 -0.46 -6.19
C CYS A 226 12.48 0.36 -6.44
N ALA A 227 12.37 1.69 -6.37
CA ALA A 227 13.52 2.57 -6.61
C ALA A 227 14.65 2.40 -5.58
N ALA A 228 14.35 2.01 -4.34
CA ALA A 228 15.35 1.70 -3.32
C ALA A 228 16.28 0.53 -3.74
N HIS A 229 15.84 -0.27 -4.72
CA HIS A 229 16.57 -1.43 -5.24
C HIS A 229 16.80 -1.35 -6.76
N GLY A 230 16.76 -0.13 -7.34
CA GLY A 230 16.99 0.08 -8.76
C GLY A 230 16.00 -0.66 -9.66
N SER A 231 14.75 -0.77 -9.23
CA SER A 231 13.67 -1.54 -9.90
C SER A 231 13.95 -3.05 -10.06
N ASN A 232 14.85 -3.60 -9.26
CA ASN A 232 15.14 -5.03 -9.27
C ASN A 232 14.29 -5.76 -8.22
N ASP A 233 13.26 -6.47 -8.67
CA ASP A 233 12.33 -7.17 -7.76
C ASP A 233 13.01 -8.27 -6.95
N ALA A 234 13.95 -9.01 -7.50
CA ALA A 234 14.67 -10.05 -6.76
C ALA A 234 15.51 -9.43 -5.64
N ALA A 235 16.18 -8.30 -5.91
CA ALA A 235 16.92 -7.56 -4.89
C ALA A 235 15.99 -6.99 -3.82
N ALA A 236 14.83 -6.47 -4.21
CA ALA A 236 13.82 -5.95 -3.27
C ALA A 236 13.29 -7.06 -2.35
N ALA A 237 12.93 -8.22 -2.92
CA ALA A 237 12.46 -9.37 -2.16
C ALA A 237 13.54 -9.92 -1.23
N GLN A 238 14.79 -10.04 -1.70
CA GLN A 238 15.91 -10.54 -0.89
C GLN A 238 16.21 -9.59 0.28
N ALA A 239 16.31 -8.29 0.03
CA ALA A 239 16.58 -7.31 1.08
C ALA A 239 15.46 -7.28 2.14
N ALA A 240 14.21 -7.43 1.73
CA ALA A 240 13.07 -7.53 2.64
C ALA A 240 13.14 -8.83 3.48
N LEU A 241 13.50 -9.96 2.87
CA LEU A 241 13.70 -11.24 3.58
C LEU A 241 14.84 -11.13 4.58
N ASP A 242 16.00 -10.58 4.18
CA ASP A 242 17.14 -10.40 5.07
C ASP A 242 16.78 -9.54 6.30
N ARG A 243 15.95 -8.52 6.09
CA ARG A 243 15.47 -7.67 7.18
C ARG A 243 14.53 -8.43 8.14
N LEU A 244 13.65 -9.26 7.60
CA LEU A 244 12.78 -10.14 8.40
C LEU A 244 13.60 -11.14 9.24
N LEU A 245 14.62 -11.75 8.64
CA LEU A 245 15.52 -12.69 9.32
C LEU A 245 16.34 -12.00 10.40
N ALA A 246 16.83 -10.79 10.14
CA ALA A 246 17.56 -9.99 11.14
C ALA A 246 16.68 -9.66 12.35
N PHE A 247 15.39 -9.33 12.13
CA PHE A 247 14.43 -9.11 13.20
C PHE A 247 14.25 -10.39 14.04
N ARG A 248 13.99 -11.54 13.41
CA ARG A 248 13.86 -12.80 14.13
C ARG A 248 15.10 -13.11 14.96
N GLN A 249 16.28 -13.00 14.35
CA GLN A 249 17.54 -13.24 15.03
C GLN A 249 17.75 -12.30 16.23
N SER A 250 17.37 -11.04 16.10
CA SER A 250 17.48 -10.07 17.21
C SER A 250 16.56 -10.44 18.38
N VAL A 251 15.35 -10.94 18.12
CA VAL A 251 14.44 -11.43 19.16
C VAL A 251 14.99 -12.71 19.79
N GLU A 252 15.39 -13.68 18.99
CA GLU A 252 15.91 -14.97 19.47
C GLU A 252 17.19 -14.82 20.29
N ASN A 253 18.09 -13.90 19.91
CA ASN A 253 19.32 -13.63 20.64
C ASN A 253 19.12 -12.79 21.91
N GLY A 254 18.11 -11.92 21.92
CA GLY A 254 17.86 -11.01 23.03
C GLY A 254 17.03 -11.62 24.17
N PHE A 255 16.30 -12.70 23.91
CA PHE A 255 15.32 -13.26 24.84
C PHE A 255 15.47 -14.78 24.95
N CYS A 256 15.81 -15.24 26.13
CA CYS A 256 16.32 -16.59 26.35
C CYS A 256 15.27 -17.72 26.35
N CYS A 257 13.99 -17.51 26.29
CA CYS A 257 13.02 -18.57 26.59
C CYS A 257 11.89 -18.66 25.55
N GLY A 258 12.23 -19.09 24.33
CA GLY A 258 11.20 -19.41 23.34
C GLY A 258 10.53 -18.18 22.75
N ALA A 259 11.26 -17.09 22.63
CA ALA A 259 10.78 -15.92 21.89
C ALA A 259 10.36 -16.37 20.49
N SER A 260 9.11 -16.16 20.17
CA SER A 260 8.51 -16.64 18.92
C SER A 260 8.04 -15.46 18.07
N VAL A 261 8.64 -15.35 16.88
CA VAL A 261 8.15 -14.44 15.83
C VAL A 261 7.86 -15.26 14.58
N ALA A 262 6.76 -14.93 13.93
CA ALA A 262 6.44 -15.44 12.60
C ALA A 262 6.76 -14.38 11.55
N LEU A 263 7.16 -14.81 10.38
CA LEU A 263 7.57 -13.95 9.27
C LEU A 263 6.68 -14.20 8.07
N LEU A 264 6.35 -13.16 7.32
CA LEU A 264 5.65 -13.28 6.04
C LEU A 264 6.18 -12.24 5.07
N LEU A 265 6.38 -12.62 3.81
CA LEU A 265 6.82 -11.75 2.75
C LEU A 265 5.79 -11.73 1.62
N ILE A 266 5.39 -10.53 1.22
CA ILE A 266 4.40 -10.30 0.18
C ILE A 266 5.01 -9.41 -0.90
N GLY A 267 4.92 -9.81 -2.16
CA GLY A 267 5.16 -8.94 -3.30
C GLY A 267 3.84 -8.37 -3.80
N MET A 268 3.81 -7.08 -4.09
CA MET A 268 2.64 -6.41 -4.67
C MET A 268 2.98 -5.85 -6.05
N ASP A 269 2.20 -6.22 -7.04
CA ASP A 269 2.27 -5.63 -8.37
C ASP A 269 1.58 -4.27 -8.38
N THR A 270 2.34 -3.22 -8.60
CA THR A 270 1.80 -1.85 -8.59
C THR A 270 0.95 -1.51 -9.81
N ASP A 271 0.92 -2.34 -10.83
CA ASP A 271 0.08 -2.14 -12.02
C ASP A 271 -1.31 -2.74 -11.85
N THR A 272 -1.43 -3.81 -11.09
CA THR A 272 -2.66 -4.59 -10.96
C THR A 272 -3.18 -4.72 -9.55
N ASP A 273 -2.43 -4.29 -8.54
CA ASP A 273 -2.65 -4.54 -7.12
C ASP A 273 -2.69 -6.02 -6.74
N ALA A 274 -2.28 -6.91 -7.62
CA ALA A 274 -2.21 -8.33 -7.32
C ALA A 274 -1.02 -8.63 -6.40
N ILE A 275 -1.22 -9.59 -5.50
CA ILE A 275 -0.16 -10.02 -4.58
C ILE A 275 0.41 -11.38 -4.97
N ARG A 276 1.67 -11.58 -4.61
CA ARG A 276 2.33 -12.87 -4.52
C ARG A 276 2.85 -13.07 -3.10
N VAL A 277 2.55 -14.19 -2.50
CA VAL A 277 2.86 -14.46 -1.09
C VAL A 277 3.90 -15.56 -0.99
N HIS A 278 5.04 -15.25 -0.36
CA HIS A 278 6.09 -16.23 -0.06
C HIS A 278 5.79 -16.85 1.30
N VAL A 279 5.37 -18.11 1.30
CA VAL A 279 4.96 -18.80 2.52
C VAL A 279 6.19 -19.39 3.21
N PRO A 280 6.41 -19.11 4.51
CA PRO A 280 7.52 -19.71 5.24
C PRO A 280 7.28 -21.21 5.52
N ASP A 281 8.38 -21.97 5.63
CA ASP A 281 8.35 -23.32 6.16
C ASP A 281 8.16 -23.32 7.70
N GLY A 282 8.12 -24.50 8.31
CA GLY A 282 7.95 -24.68 9.75
C GLY A 282 9.09 -24.05 10.59
N GLU A 283 10.23 -23.74 9.98
CA GLU A 283 11.36 -23.05 10.60
C GLU A 283 11.42 -21.57 10.25
N GLY A 284 10.42 -21.07 9.49
CA GLY A 284 10.32 -19.67 9.07
C GLY A 284 11.28 -19.28 7.94
N ARG A 285 11.82 -20.25 7.17
CA ARG A 285 12.61 -19.99 5.97
C ARG A 285 11.67 -19.81 4.78
N MET A 286 12.04 -18.95 3.85
CA MET A 286 11.27 -18.68 2.63
C MET A 286 12.11 -18.90 1.39
N ASP A 287 11.55 -19.64 0.44
CA ASP A 287 12.10 -19.77 -0.91
C ASP A 287 11.47 -18.69 -1.80
N LEU A 288 12.26 -17.70 -2.20
CA LEU A 288 11.79 -16.59 -3.03
C LEU A 288 11.42 -17.01 -4.46
N THR A 289 11.80 -18.21 -4.88
CA THR A 289 11.40 -18.77 -6.19
C THR A 289 9.98 -19.31 -6.17
N GLN A 290 9.41 -19.54 -4.97
CA GLN A 290 8.08 -20.05 -4.76
C GLN A 290 7.16 -19.00 -4.16
N SER A 291 5.97 -18.88 -4.70
CA SER A 291 4.95 -17.99 -4.15
C SER A 291 3.55 -18.42 -4.56
N VAL A 292 2.58 -18.06 -3.72
CA VAL A 292 1.16 -18.11 -4.08
C VAL A 292 0.81 -16.83 -4.83
N ASP A 293 0.49 -16.96 -6.10
CA ASP A 293 0.23 -15.83 -7.01
C ASP A 293 -1.29 -15.63 -7.15
N ALA A 294 -1.78 -14.47 -6.70
CA ALA A 294 -3.22 -14.17 -6.68
C ALA A 294 -3.84 -14.09 -8.09
N ILE A 295 -3.08 -13.66 -9.11
CA ILE A 295 -3.57 -13.64 -10.51
C ILE A 295 -3.84 -15.06 -10.99
N LYS A 296 -2.93 -16.00 -10.69
CA LYS A 296 -3.10 -17.40 -11.07
C LYS A 296 -4.26 -18.04 -10.31
N VAL A 297 -4.36 -17.74 -9.01
CA VAL A 297 -5.49 -18.22 -8.18
C VAL A 297 -6.80 -17.68 -8.72
N HIS A 298 -6.88 -16.36 -9.04
CA HIS A 298 -8.07 -15.75 -9.64
C HIS A 298 -8.48 -16.48 -10.93
N ALA A 299 -7.54 -16.73 -11.84
CA ALA A 299 -7.82 -17.38 -13.12
C ALA A 299 -8.35 -18.82 -12.97
N ILE A 300 -7.84 -19.55 -11.97
CA ILE A 300 -8.24 -20.96 -11.73
C ILE A 300 -9.61 -21.05 -11.02
N THR A 301 -9.97 -20.05 -10.21
CA THR A 301 -11.13 -20.15 -9.30
C THR A 301 -12.33 -19.30 -9.72
N ARG A 302 -12.20 -18.43 -10.73
CA ARG A 302 -13.24 -17.46 -11.12
C ARG A 302 -14.55 -18.07 -11.63
N ASP A 303 -14.48 -19.28 -12.20
CA ASP A 303 -15.65 -19.94 -12.80
C ASP A 303 -16.28 -20.98 -11.85
N LEU A 304 -15.82 -21.05 -10.60
CA LEU A 304 -16.34 -21.95 -9.58
C LEU A 304 -17.48 -21.32 -8.78
N GLU A 305 -18.32 -22.16 -8.16
CA GLU A 305 -19.28 -21.67 -7.16
C GLU A 305 -18.53 -21.16 -5.91
N PRO A 306 -19.07 -20.17 -5.15
CA PRO A 306 -18.34 -19.51 -4.05
C PRO A 306 -17.71 -20.45 -3.02
N ALA A 307 -18.41 -21.50 -2.61
CA ALA A 307 -17.87 -22.47 -1.65
C ALA A 307 -16.73 -23.30 -2.25
N ALA A 308 -16.87 -23.72 -3.51
CA ALA A 308 -15.83 -24.45 -4.24
C ALA A 308 -14.61 -23.56 -4.53
N ALA A 309 -14.84 -22.30 -4.89
CA ALA A 309 -13.77 -21.33 -5.08
C ALA A 309 -12.94 -21.14 -3.80
N ARG A 310 -13.59 -20.97 -2.64
CA ARG A 310 -12.91 -20.82 -1.36
C ARG A 310 -12.10 -22.09 -0.99
N ALA A 311 -12.69 -23.26 -1.14
CA ALA A 311 -11.98 -24.52 -0.91
C ALA A 311 -10.77 -24.64 -1.84
N ARG A 312 -10.92 -24.28 -3.11
CA ARG A 312 -9.84 -24.34 -4.10
C ARG A 312 -8.73 -23.34 -3.82
N VAL A 313 -9.05 -22.13 -3.34
CA VAL A 313 -8.03 -21.18 -2.87
C VAL A 313 -7.18 -21.78 -1.76
N ALA A 314 -7.81 -22.39 -0.74
CA ALA A 314 -7.08 -23.05 0.35
C ALA A 314 -6.19 -24.21 -0.14
N GLU A 315 -6.67 -25.02 -1.08
CA GLU A 315 -5.88 -26.08 -1.71
C GLU A 315 -4.68 -25.53 -2.49
N LEU A 316 -4.88 -24.48 -3.29
CA LEU A 316 -3.80 -23.86 -4.06
C LEU A 316 -2.74 -23.24 -3.13
N VAL A 317 -3.16 -22.57 -2.06
CA VAL A 317 -2.23 -22.07 -1.04
C VAL A 317 -1.40 -23.20 -0.46
N LYS A 318 -2.04 -24.30 -0.05
CA LYS A 318 -1.34 -25.47 0.49
C LYS A 318 -0.41 -26.13 -0.53
N ALA A 319 -0.82 -26.19 -1.81
CA ALA A 319 -0.03 -26.82 -2.87
C ALA A 319 1.25 -26.04 -3.23
N HIS A 320 1.24 -24.71 -3.04
CA HIS A 320 2.38 -23.83 -3.33
C HIS A 320 3.19 -23.45 -2.08
N ALA A 321 2.81 -23.95 -0.92
CA ALA A 321 3.52 -23.76 0.34
C ALA A 321 4.45 -24.96 0.64
N PRO A 322 5.52 -24.73 1.42
CA PRO A 322 6.33 -25.83 1.95
C PRO A 322 5.48 -26.82 2.74
N ALA A 323 5.81 -28.12 2.65
CA ALA A 323 5.06 -29.17 3.33
C ALA A 323 5.02 -29.01 4.86
N SER A 324 6.03 -28.37 5.44
CA SER A 324 6.15 -28.06 6.86
C SER A 324 5.52 -26.72 7.26
N ALA A 325 4.85 -26.00 6.35
CA ALA A 325 4.26 -24.70 6.65
C ALA A 325 3.20 -24.81 7.78
N ASP A 326 3.19 -23.79 8.64
CA ASP A 326 2.26 -23.71 9.77
C ASP A 326 0.80 -23.64 9.27
N PRO A 327 -0.11 -24.48 9.80
CA PRO A 327 -1.52 -24.46 9.36
C PRO A 327 -2.25 -23.12 9.59
N GLY A 328 -1.89 -22.40 10.64
CA GLY A 328 -2.44 -21.06 10.91
C GLY A 328 -1.95 -20.03 9.89
N MET A 329 -0.67 -20.12 9.49
CA MET A 329 -0.12 -19.32 8.41
C MET A 329 -0.83 -19.60 7.09
N LEU A 330 -1.06 -20.87 6.75
CA LEU A 330 -1.79 -21.22 5.52
C LEU A 330 -3.21 -20.65 5.50
N ARG A 331 -3.93 -20.68 6.63
CA ARG A 331 -5.26 -20.05 6.75
C ARG A 331 -5.21 -18.55 6.57
N LEU A 332 -4.21 -17.88 7.16
CA LEU A 332 -4.01 -16.44 6.99
C LEU A 332 -3.72 -16.10 5.53
N VAL A 333 -2.79 -16.80 4.89
CA VAL A 333 -2.44 -16.58 3.48
C VAL A 333 -3.65 -16.81 2.58
N ALA A 334 -4.44 -17.86 2.79
CA ALA A 334 -5.67 -18.08 2.05
C ALA A 334 -6.63 -16.89 2.17
N ARG A 335 -6.80 -16.33 3.38
CA ARG A 335 -7.62 -15.14 3.60
C ARG A 335 -7.09 -13.91 2.89
N LEU A 336 -5.77 -13.67 2.91
CA LEU A 336 -5.15 -12.54 2.20
C LEU A 336 -5.32 -12.67 0.68
N ILE A 337 -5.15 -13.87 0.14
CA ILE A 337 -5.43 -14.16 -1.29
C ILE A 337 -6.90 -13.92 -1.59
N GLU A 338 -7.86 -14.47 -0.84
CA GLU A 338 -9.30 -14.25 -1.05
C GLU A 338 -9.63 -12.73 -1.06
N ASN A 339 -9.10 -11.99 -0.12
CA ASN A 339 -9.30 -10.54 -0.05
C ASN A 339 -8.76 -9.83 -1.31
N ASN A 340 -7.59 -10.25 -1.79
CA ASN A 340 -6.97 -9.65 -2.96
C ASN A 340 -7.71 -9.95 -4.26
N LEU A 341 -8.46 -11.07 -4.36
CA LEU A 341 -9.30 -11.34 -5.53
C LEU A 341 -10.31 -10.22 -5.79
N SER A 342 -10.85 -9.63 -4.72
CA SER A 342 -11.73 -8.46 -4.82
C SER A 342 -11.03 -7.23 -5.40
N GLN A 343 -9.75 -7.03 -5.06
CA GLN A 343 -8.97 -5.91 -5.58
C GLN A 343 -8.59 -6.11 -7.04
N ILE A 344 -8.24 -7.32 -7.44
CA ILE A 344 -7.99 -7.66 -8.85
C ILE A 344 -9.22 -7.36 -9.69
N ASP A 345 -10.41 -7.75 -9.24
CA ASP A 345 -11.65 -7.42 -9.96
C ASP A 345 -11.96 -5.93 -9.96
N TYR A 346 -11.65 -5.22 -8.88
CA TYR A 346 -11.78 -3.77 -8.83
C TYR A 346 -10.94 -3.09 -9.92
N VAL A 347 -9.65 -3.42 -9.98
CA VAL A 347 -8.75 -2.88 -11.00
C VAL A 347 -9.20 -3.26 -12.41
N ARG A 348 -9.74 -4.47 -12.60
CA ARG A 348 -10.30 -4.89 -13.89
C ARG A 348 -11.50 -4.09 -14.31
N GLN A 349 -12.41 -3.80 -13.40
CA GLN A 349 -13.65 -3.10 -13.72
C GLN A 349 -13.44 -1.59 -13.89
N VAL A 350 -12.68 -0.98 -13.00
CA VAL A 350 -12.55 0.48 -12.93
C VAL A 350 -11.38 0.97 -13.81
N HIS A 351 -10.30 0.21 -13.86
CA HIS A 351 -9.06 0.60 -14.53
C HIS A 351 -8.71 -0.25 -15.76
N GLY A 352 -9.65 -1.08 -16.24
CA GLY A 352 -9.42 -1.89 -17.45
C GLY A 352 -8.38 -3.01 -17.29
N GLY A 353 -8.14 -3.45 -16.08
CA GLY A 353 -7.24 -4.57 -15.74
C GLY A 353 -5.87 -4.17 -15.23
N ARG A 354 -5.51 -2.91 -15.38
CA ARG A 354 -4.30 -2.32 -14.80
C ARG A 354 -4.48 -0.82 -14.63
N TYR A 355 -3.73 -0.25 -13.74
CA TYR A 355 -3.66 1.20 -13.64
C TYR A 355 -3.02 1.78 -14.90
N ALA A 356 -3.70 2.73 -15.53
CA ALA A 356 -3.14 3.45 -16.66
C ALA A 356 -2.02 4.38 -16.18
N ASP A 357 -0.95 4.52 -16.97
CA ASP A 357 0.11 5.49 -16.68
C ASP A 357 -0.47 6.91 -16.49
N ALA A 358 -1.48 7.25 -17.30
CA ALA A 358 -2.17 8.52 -17.22
C ALA A 358 -2.88 8.77 -15.88
N GLY A 359 -3.44 7.74 -15.24
CA GLY A 359 -4.11 7.86 -13.96
C GLY A 359 -3.15 8.03 -12.78
N HIS A 360 -1.88 7.77 -13.00
CA HIS A 360 -0.82 7.84 -12.00
C HIS A 360 0.31 8.75 -12.46
N ALA A 361 -0.04 9.86 -13.07
CA ALA A 361 0.89 10.85 -13.56
C ALA A 361 1.95 11.24 -12.53
N GLU A 362 1.59 11.16 -11.26
CA GLU A 362 2.42 11.55 -10.16
C GLU A 362 2.53 10.39 -9.17
N ARG A 363 3.67 9.74 -9.18
CA ARG A 363 3.99 8.70 -8.23
C ARG A 363 5.05 9.23 -7.28
N PHE A 364 4.81 9.05 -6.01
CA PHE A 364 5.67 9.56 -4.97
C PHE A 364 6.33 8.41 -4.23
N MET A 365 7.61 8.58 -3.94
CA MET A 365 8.32 7.70 -3.04
C MET A 365 8.77 8.50 -1.82
N GLY A 366 8.32 8.09 -0.66
CA GLY A 366 8.81 8.64 0.59
C GLY A 366 10.06 7.90 1.04
N VAL A 367 11.15 8.59 1.23
CA VAL A 367 12.35 8.05 1.86
C VAL A 367 12.42 8.61 3.28
N GLY A 368 12.30 7.74 4.23
CA GLY A 368 12.30 8.12 5.64
C GLY A 368 11.08 7.60 6.36
N ILE A 369 11.19 7.57 7.66
CA ILE A 369 10.19 7.01 8.53
C ILE A 369 9.45 8.17 9.13
N GLY A 370 8.21 8.30 8.77
CA GLY A 370 7.30 9.20 9.43
C GLY A 370 6.06 8.44 9.84
N PHE A 371 5.25 9.05 10.65
CA PHE A 371 3.87 8.63 10.73
C PHE A 371 3.29 8.70 9.30
N GLU A 372 2.50 7.71 8.91
CA GLU A 372 1.88 7.63 7.59
C GLU A 372 1.18 8.95 7.21
N GLU A 373 0.56 9.59 8.17
CA GLU A 373 -0.04 10.91 8.06
C GLU A 373 0.96 12.00 7.67
N ILE A 374 2.16 12.01 8.27
CA ILE A 374 3.21 12.97 7.95
C ILE A 374 3.76 12.70 6.55
N GLN A 375 3.86 11.45 6.14
CA GLN A 375 4.31 11.10 4.80
C GLN A 375 3.31 11.55 3.73
N LEU A 376 2.03 11.30 3.92
CA LEU A 376 0.99 11.78 2.99
C LEU A 376 0.97 13.31 2.90
N ARG A 377 1.09 14.00 4.02
CA ARG A 377 1.13 15.48 4.05
C ARG A 377 2.37 16.05 3.37
N ASN A 378 3.52 15.44 3.57
CA ASN A 378 4.78 15.92 3.02
C ASN A 378 5.00 15.47 1.58
N LEU A 379 4.49 14.31 1.18
CA LEU A 379 4.67 13.73 -0.14
C LEU A 379 4.27 14.70 -1.25
N THR A 380 3.10 15.27 -1.18
CA THR A 380 2.58 16.15 -2.23
C THR A 380 3.33 17.47 -2.28
N TYR A 381 3.68 18.04 -1.14
CA TYR A 381 4.41 19.31 -1.06
C TYR A 381 5.84 19.15 -1.60
N PHE A 382 6.58 18.17 -1.12
CA PHE A 382 7.94 17.91 -1.60
C PHE A 382 8.00 17.45 -3.05
N ALA A 383 7.02 16.70 -3.50
CA ALA A 383 6.90 16.30 -4.89
C ALA A 383 6.81 17.51 -5.83
N TYR A 384 6.01 18.50 -5.44
CA TYR A 384 5.95 19.76 -6.19
C TYR A 384 7.29 20.49 -6.22
N LEU A 385 7.94 20.63 -5.06
CA LEU A 385 9.22 21.35 -4.96
C LEU A 385 10.30 20.71 -5.84
N TYR A 386 10.28 19.39 -5.95
CA TYR A 386 11.29 18.65 -6.69
C TYR A 386 11.14 18.71 -8.21
N THR A 387 9.95 18.97 -8.73
CA THR A 387 9.70 19.03 -10.18
C THR A 387 10.08 20.36 -10.83
N VAL A 388 10.43 21.36 -10.05
CA VAL A 388 10.77 22.70 -10.54
C VAL A 388 12.26 22.93 -10.33
N GLU A 389 12.98 23.39 -11.35
CA GLU A 389 14.40 23.73 -11.22
C GLU A 389 14.65 24.73 -10.08
N GLU A 390 13.70 25.63 -9.88
CA GLU A 390 13.69 26.60 -8.79
C GLU A 390 13.42 25.95 -7.42
N GLY A 391 12.88 24.74 -7.40
CA GLY A 391 12.50 24.01 -6.20
C GLY A 391 13.69 23.55 -5.35
N ALA A 392 14.92 23.61 -5.86
CA ALA A 392 16.09 23.26 -5.06
C ALA A 392 16.24 24.20 -3.84
N ALA A 393 15.97 25.47 -4.00
CA ALA A 393 15.98 26.46 -2.88
C ALA A 393 14.80 26.21 -1.93
N ASP A 394 13.62 25.90 -2.47
CA ASP A 394 12.42 25.61 -1.70
C ASP A 394 12.53 24.28 -0.95
N LEU A 395 13.19 23.28 -1.56
CA LEU A 395 13.51 22.03 -0.88
C LEU A 395 14.37 22.28 0.35
N ASP A 396 15.33 23.21 0.28
CA ASP A 396 16.15 23.58 1.43
C ASP A 396 15.33 24.26 2.54
N VAL A 397 14.37 25.09 2.19
CA VAL A 397 13.39 25.66 3.14
C VAL A 397 12.53 24.58 3.76
N GLY A 398 11.99 23.66 2.96
CA GLY A 398 11.23 22.49 3.45
C GLY A 398 12.08 21.65 4.40
N ARG A 399 13.32 21.36 4.06
CA ARG A 399 14.27 20.65 4.94
C ARG A 399 14.52 21.40 6.25
N LYS A 400 14.64 22.71 6.25
CA LYS A 400 14.81 23.50 7.48
C LYS A 400 13.59 23.42 8.38
N ILE A 401 12.40 23.51 7.82
CA ILE A 401 11.14 23.46 8.59
C ILE A 401 10.94 22.07 9.18
N PHE A 402 10.86 21.04 8.34
CA PHE A 402 10.55 19.68 8.77
C PHE A 402 11.75 18.96 9.37
N GLY A 403 12.95 19.21 8.85
CA GLY A 403 14.19 18.65 9.36
C GLY A 403 14.46 19.09 10.78
N GLY A 404 14.29 20.38 11.09
CA GLY A 404 14.45 20.90 12.44
C GLY A 404 13.52 20.24 13.45
N LEU A 405 12.26 20.06 13.08
CA LEU A 405 11.27 19.38 13.93
C LEU A 405 11.60 17.90 14.14
N ASN A 406 12.00 17.20 13.09
CA ASN A 406 12.32 15.78 13.18
C ASN A 406 13.64 15.55 13.92
N VAL A 407 14.65 16.36 13.68
CA VAL A 407 15.94 16.30 14.40
C VAL A 407 15.73 16.53 15.91
N SER A 408 14.94 17.52 16.29
CA SER A 408 14.65 17.80 17.71
C SER A 408 13.91 16.65 18.41
N ARG A 409 13.22 15.79 17.65
CA ARG A 409 12.52 14.60 18.15
C ARG A 409 13.31 13.30 17.96
N GLY A 410 14.55 13.38 17.44
CA GLY A 410 15.34 12.18 17.09
C GLY A 410 14.73 11.36 15.95
N LEU A 411 13.90 11.96 15.11
CA LEU A 411 13.27 11.30 13.98
C LEU A 411 14.06 11.53 12.69
N PRO A 412 14.06 10.59 11.75
CA PRO A 412 14.68 10.79 10.43
C PRO A 412 13.98 11.92 9.67
N ILE A 413 14.76 12.63 8.86
CA ILE A 413 14.22 13.63 7.94
C ILE A 413 13.55 12.90 6.77
N PRO A 414 12.25 13.11 6.51
CA PRO A 414 11.60 12.53 5.34
C PRO A 414 12.16 13.18 4.07
N ILE A 415 12.56 12.34 3.11
CA ILE A 415 12.89 12.75 1.76
C ILE A 415 11.80 12.22 0.85
N VAL A 416 11.22 13.09 0.03
CA VAL A 416 10.17 12.72 -0.91
C VAL A 416 10.68 12.97 -2.31
N ILE A 417 10.61 11.94 -3.15
CA ILE A 417 11.02 11.99 -4.55
C ILE A 417 9.77 11.80 -5.41
N ARG A 418 9.52 12.72 -6.31
CA ARG A 418 8.48 12.61 -7.32
C ARG A 418 9.04 12.03 -8.60
N PHE A 419 8.34 11.06 -9.16
CA PHE A 419 8.58 10.57 -10.49
C PHE A 419 7.43 11.01 -11.40
N ASP A 420 7.76 11.75 -12.45
CA ASP A 420 6.81 12.10 -13.48
C ASP A 420 6.90 11.07 -14.61
N TYR A 421 5.88 10.26 -14.75
CA TYR A 421 5.81 9.19 -15.75
C TYR A 421 5.26 9.67 -17.11
N HIS A 422 4.81 10.90 -17.22
CA HIS A 422 4.26 11.45 -18.46
C HIS A 422 5.28 11.99 -19.44
N GLY A 423 6.50 11.51 -19.35
CA GLY A 423 7.46 11.63 -20.43
C GLY A 423 7.91 13.05 -20.77
N GLY A 424 7.59 14.01 -19.95
CA GLY A 424 7.93 15.39 -20.23
C GLY A 424 9.39 15.74 -19.99
N VAL A 425 10.09 15.02 -19.12
CA VAL A 425 11.47 15.36 -18.75
C VAL A 425 12.38 14.15 -18.90
N PRO A 426 13.23 14.12 -19.94
CA PRO A 426 14.25 13.10 -20.07
C PRO A 426 15.13 13.04 -18.81
N GLY A 427 15.33 11.85 -18.25
CA GLY A 427 16.17 11.64 -17.06
C GLY A 427 15.49 11.94 -15.71
N ALA A 428 14.18 12.21 -15.65
CA ALA A 428 13.49 12.38 -14.38
C ALA A 428 13.55 11.12 -13.51
N ARG A 429 13.60 9.94 -14.13
CA ARG A 429 13.78 8.64 -13.44
C ARG A 429 15.22 8.40 -12.97
N GLU A 430 16.19 9.03 -13.60
CA GLU A 430 17.61 8.86 -13.29
C GLU A 430 18.09 9.72 -12.12
N ARG A 431 17.26 10.65 -11.64
CA ARG A 431 17.59 11.59 -10.57
C ARG A 431 17.17 11.12 -9.18
N ALA A 432 16.67 9.92 -9.06
CA ALA A 432 16.26 9.35 -7.78
C ALA A 432 17.43 8.74 -7.02
#